data_9ba1da49d665256d83af86d9613a5236
#
_entry.id   9ba1da49d665256d83af86d9613a5236
#
_cell.length_a   1.000
_cell.length_b   1.000
_cell.length_c   1.000
_cell.angle_alpha   90.00
_cell.angle_beta   90.00
_cell.angle_gamma   90.00
#
_symmetry.space_group_name_H-M   'P 1'
#
loop_
_entity.id
_entity.type
_entity.pdbx_description
1 polymer ?
#
loop_
_entity_poly.entity_id
_entity_poly.type
_entity_poly.pdbx_seq_one_letter_code
_entity_poly.pdbx_strand_id
1 'polypeptide(L)'
;MDAVRFDVAAHPGAQAYKLLAGLVVPRPIALVTTIDAQGVINAAPFSFFNVMGTEPPLAVLAPGDREDGTPKDTAANLLANGECVIHLCDEPMADWMVACARSLPPGVSEVDRERLATHPAERVRPPILVDCPVALECR
;
A
#
# COMPACT_ATOMS: atom_id res chain seq x y z
N MET A 1 17.36 -27.27 21.15
CA MET A 1 17.23 -25.83 20.84
C MET A 1 16.10 -25.30 21.70
N ASP A 2 16.36 -24.35 22.57
CA ASP A 2 15.34 -23.80 23.45
C ASP A 2 14.42 -22.87 22.63
N ALA A 3 13.09 -23.05 22.75
CA ALA A 3 12.12 -22.22 22.08
C ALA A 3 12.04 -20.84 22.75
N VAL A 4 12.11 -19.78 21.94
CA VAL A 4 11.85 -18.41 22.39
C VAL A 4 10.37 -18.12 22.22
N ARG A 5 9.71 -17.70 23.29
CA ARG A 5 8.29 -17.25 23.26
C ARG A 5 8.24 -15.74 23.22
N PHE A 6 7.38 -15.23 22.35
CA PHE A 6 7.08 -13.82 22.26
C PHE A 6 5.57 -13.59 22.40
N ASP A 7 5.16 -12.88 23.43
CA ASP A 7 3.79 -12.50 23.64
C ASP A 7 3.49 -11.18 22.90
N VAL A 8 2.80 -11.29 21.78
CA VAL A 8 2.45 -10.13 20.94
C VAL A 8 1.53 -9.15 21.68
N ALA A 9 0.66 -9.66 22.56
CA ALA A 9 -0.25 -8.81 23.33
C ALA A 9 0.49 -7.95 24.38
N ALA A 10 1.61 -8.46 24.90
CA ALA A 10 2.47 -7.70 25.83
C ALA A 10 3.36 -6.66 25.11
N HIS A 11 3.49 -6.74 23.79
CA HIS A 11 4.37 -5.89 22.99
C HIS A 11 3.64 -5.34 21.74
N PRO A 12 2.56 -4.55 21.91
CA PRO A 12 1.77 -4.05 20.78
C PRO A 12 2.53 -3.00 19.96
N GLY A 13 2.01 -2.72 18.77
CA GLY A 13 2.48 -1.62 17.91
C GLY A 13 3.85 -1.89 17.28
N ALA A 14 4.78 -0.97 17.43
CA ALA A 14 6.06 -0.97 16.71
C ALA A 14 6.93 -2.20 16.98
N GLN A 15 6.87 -2.79 18.18
CA GLN A 15 7.66 -3.99 18.51
C GLN A 15 7.10 -5.24 17.80
N ALA A 16 5.78 -5.44 17.85
CA ALA A 16 5.12 -6.51 17.11
C ALA A 16 5.36 -6.37 15.61
N TYR A 17 5.25 -5.16 15.08
CA TYR A 17 5.54 -4.88 13.68
C TYR A 17 6.96 -5.29 13.29
N LYS A 18 7.99 -4.86 14.05
CA LYS A 18 9.40 -5.20 13.77
C LYS A 18 9.63 -6.70 13.78
N LEU A 19 9.07 -7.41 14.77
CA LEU A 19 9.18 -8.85 14.87
C LEU A 19 8.58 -9.56 13.67
N LEU A 20 7.31 -9.27 13.36
CA LEU A 20 6.58 -9.90 12.25
C LEU A 20 7.22 -9.56 10.91
N ALA A 21 7.60 -8.30 10.70
CA ALA A 21 8.28 -7.87 9.49
C ALA A 21 9.66 -8.49 9.28
N GLY A 22 10.37 -8.82 10.38
CA GLY A 22 11.66 -9.51 10.32
C GLY A 22 11.57 -11.03 10.14
N LEU A 23 10.48 -11.65 10.60
CA LEU A 23 10.30 -13.11 10.54
C LEU A 23 9.65 -13.56 9.22
N VAL A 24 8.74 -12.75 8.66
CA VAL A 24 8.01 -13.09 7.43
C VAL A 24 8.67 -12.41 6.25
N VAL A 25 9.64 -13.07 5.65
CA VAL A 25 10.42 -12.58 4.50
C VAL A 25 10.70 -13.73 3.52
N PRO A 26 10.75 -13.46 2.20
CA PRO A 26 10.42 -12.19 1.55
C PRO A 26 8.92 -11.90 1.57
N ARG A 27 8.55 -10.62 1.49
CA ARG A 27 7.17 -10.19 1.28
C ARG A 27 7.02 -9.52 -0.07
N PRO A 28 5.93 -9.76 -0.82
CA PRO A 28 5.61 -8.96 -1.99
C PRO A 28 5.29 -7.53 -1.57
N ILE A 29 5.55 -6.58 -2.45
CA ILE A 29 5.22 -5.17 -2.23
C ILE A 29 4.14 -4.76 -3.24
N ALA A 30 3.04 -4.20 -2.72
CA ALA A 30 2.03 -3.52 -3.50
C ALA A 30 2.31 -2.01 -3.46
N LEU A 31 2.57 -1.38 -4.60
CA LEU A 31 2.48 0.08 -4.72
C LEU A 31 1.05 0.40 -5.14
N VAL A 32 0.29 1.06 -4.27
CA VAL A 32 -1.15 1.21 -4.42
C VAL A 32 -1.50 2.65 -4.73
N THR A 33 -2.19 2.88 -5.86
CA THR A 33 -2.83 4.17 -6.13
C THR A 33 -4.27 4.15 -5.67
N THR A 34 -4.69 5.24 -5.04
CA THR A 34 -6.07 5.54 -4.67
C THR A 34 -6.38 6.99 -5.05
N ILE A 35 -7.64 7.36 -5.02
CA ILE A 35 -8.08 8.74 -5.32
C ILE A 35 -9.12 9.18 -4.30
N ASP A 36 -9.03 10.42 -3.84
CA ASP A 36 -10.01 11.00 -2.93
C ASP A 36 -11.22 11.63 -3.69
N ALA A 37 -12.14 12.22 -2.94
CA ALA A 37 -13.31 12.89 -3.49
C ALA A 37 -12.97 14.19 -4.25
N GLN A 38 -11.81 14.78 -3.99
CA GLN A 38 -11.30 15.99 -4.63
C GLN A 38 -10.47 15.70 -5.88
N GLY A 39 -10.19 14.42 -6.16
CA GLY A 39 -9.38 13.99 -7.28
C GLY A 39 -7.88 13.92 -6.96
N VAL A 40 -7.48 14.05 -5.70
CA VAL A 40 -6.08 13.91 -5.29
C VAL A 40 -5.68 12.44 -5.34
N ILE A 41 -4.62 12.14 -6.07
CA ILE A 41 -4.11 10.79 -6.24
C ILE A 41 -3.05 10.53 -5.17
N ASN A 42 -3.28 9.49 -4.38
CA ASN A 42 -2.32 8.98 -3.41
C ASN A 42 -1.63 7.73 -3.95
N ALA A 43 -0.33 7.59 -3.73
CA ALA A 43 0.45 6.40 -4.05
C ALA A 43 1.30 5.99 -2.85
N ALA A 44 1.10 4.77 -2.34
CA ALA A 44 1.82 4.27 -1.17
C ALA A 44 2.18 2.79 -1.29
N PRO A 45 3.41 2.38 -0.87
CA PRO A 45 3.83 0.98 -0.88
C PRO A 45 3.43 0.27 0.41
N PHE A 46 3.01 -0.99 0.26
CA PHE A 46 2.63 -1.88 1.35
C PHE A 46 3.30 -3.24 1.19
N SER A 47 3.98 -3.70 2.23
CA SER A 47 4.56 -5.04 2.28
C SER A 47 3.73 -6.04 3.09
N PHE A 48 2.70 -5.60 3.81
CA PHE A 48 1.67 -6.46 4.37
C PHE A 48 0.57 -6.63 3.31
N PHE A 49 0.91 -7.39 2.29
CA PHE A 49 0.11 -7.61 1.07
C PHE A 49 0.28 -9.06 0.60
N ASN A 50 -0.81 -9.66 0.14
CA ASN A 50 -0.77 -10.92 -0.61
C ASN A 50 -2.06 -11.14 -1.40
N VAL A 51 -2.01 -12.12 -2.33
CA VAL A 51 -3.19 -12.67 -3.02
C VAL A 51 -3.69 -13.85 -2.21
N MET A 52 -5.00 -13.89 -1.90
CA MET A 52 -5.61 -14.85 -0.98
C MET A 52 -6.64 -15.78 -1.64
N GLY A 53 -6.99 -15.57 -2.89
CA GLY A 53 -7.97 -16.38 -3.59
C GLY A 53 -7.99 -16.15 -5.07
N THR A 54 -8.54 -17.11 -5.81
CA THR A 54 -8.69 -17.06 -7.26
C THR A 54 -10.15 -17.06 -7.69
N GLU A 55 -11.08 -17.49 -6.81
CA GLU A 55 -12.51 -17.54 -7.10
C GLU A 55 -13.33 -17.18 -5.83
N PRO A 56 -13.68 -15.91 -5.63
CA PRO A 56 -13.25 -14.76 -6.42
C PRO A 56 -11.76 -14.45 -6.24
N PRO A 57 -11.13 -13.74 -7.19
CA PRO A 57 -9.76 -13.26 -7.00
C PRO A 57 -9.74 -12.23 -5.89
N LEU A 58 -8.97 -12.48 -4.84
CA LEU A 58 -8.88 -11.63 -3.65
C LEU A 58 -7.44 -11.22 -3.38
N ALA A 59 -7.24 -9.94 -3.11
CA ALA A 59 -6.01 -9.42 -2.55
C ALA A 59 -6.28 -8.88 -1.13
N VAL A 60 -5.32 -9.09 -0.23
CA VAL A 60 -5.36 -8.52 1.13
C VAL A 60 -4.26 -7.48 1.25
N LEU A 61 -4.64 -6.33 1.77
CA LEU A 61 -3.77 -5.19 2.02
C LEU A 61 -4.01 -4.69 3.45
N ALA A 62 -2.95 -4.40 4.19
CA ALA A 62 -3.05 -3.85 5.53
C ALA A 62 -2.41 -2.44 5.59
N PRO A 63 -3.12 -1.39 5.19
CA PRO A 63 -2.69 -0.02 5.43
C PRO A 63 -2.79 0.26 6.94
N GLY A 64 -1.69 0.74 7.53
CA GLY A 64 -1.72 1.15 8.93
C GLY A 64 -2.35 2.52 9.12
N ASP A 65 -2.61 2.86 10.37
CA ASP A 65 -3.07 4.20 10.76
C ASP A 65 -1.90 5.18 10.96
N ARG A 66 -2.23 6.45 11.07
CA ARG A 66 -1.32 7.52 11.50
C ARG A 66 -1.08 7.40 13.02
N GLU A 67 -0.09 8.12 13.54
CA GLU A 67 0.23 8.12 14.98
C GLU A 67 -0.92 8.63 15.86
N ASP A 68 -1.78 9.48 15.33
CA ASP A 68 -2.98 10.00 16.00
C ASP A 68 -4.19 9.04 15.92
N GLY A 69 -4.02 7.85 15.32
CA GLY A 69 -5.07 6.86 15.13
C GLY A 69 -6.00 7.13 13.96
N THR A 70 -5.77 8.17 13.16
CA THR A 70 -6.55 8.41 11.95
C THR A 70 -6.07 7.53 10.78
N PRO A 71 -6.97 7.12 9.86
CA PRO A 71 -6.57 6.36 8.68
C PRO A 71 -5.57 7.14 7.82
N LYS A 72 -4.57 6.45 7.27
CA LYS A 72 -3.75 7.00 6.18
C LYS A 72 -4.59 7.18 4.92
N ASP A 73 -4.11 8.02 3.98
CA ASP A 73 -4.88 8.40 2.78
C ASP A 73 -5.34 7.19 1.98
N THR A 74 -4.51 6.15 1.81
CA THR A 74 -4.92 4.89 1.15
C THR A 74 -6.11 4.25 1.86
N ALA A 75 -6.08 4.14 3.19
CA ALA A 75 -7.17 3.55 3.96
C ALA A 75 -8.43 4.43 3.91
N ALA A 76 -8.27 5.74 4.06
CA ALA A 76 -9.37 6.70 3.98
C ALA A 76 -10.08 6.63 2.63
N ASN A 77 -9.32 6.60 1.53
CA ASN A 77 -9.85 6.52 0.18
C ASN A 77 -10.56 5.18 -0.07
N LEU A 78 -9.96 4.05 0.33
CA LEU A 78 -10.58 2.73 0.21
C LEU A 78 -11.89 2.63 1.00
N LEU A 79 -11.94 3.18 2.21
CA LEU A 79 -13.17 3.22 3.01
C LEU A 79 -14.25 4.11 2.37
N ALA A 80 -13.85 5.16 1.68
CA ALA A 80 -14.79 6.10 1.05
C ALA A 80 -15.33 5.60 -0.29
N ASN A 81 -14.53 4.93 -1.09
CA ASN A 81 -14.90 4.60 -2.48
C ASN A 81 -14.66 3.16 -2.91
N GLY A 82 -13.91 2.35 -2.14
CA GLY A 82 -13.68 0.93 -2.40
C GLY A 82 -12.80 0.62 -3.61
N GLU A 83 -12.11 1.61 -4.19
CA GLU A 83 -11.36 1.42 -5.44
C GLU A 83 -9.88 1.68 -5.27
N CYS A 84 -9.03 0.83 -5.87
CA CYS A 84 -7.60 1.05 -5.99
C CYS A 84 -7.01 0.36 -7.22
N VAL A 85 -5.77 0.75 -7.56
CA VAL A 85 -4.92 -0.03 -8.44
C VAL A 85 -3.69 -0.50 -7.66
N ILE A 86 -3.43 -1.80 -7.68
CA ILE A 86 -2.24 -2.41 -7.08
C ILE A 86 -1.21 -2.62 -8.18
N HIS A 87 -0.03 -2.04 -8.01
CA HIS A 87 1.10 -2.18 -8.93
C HIS A 87 2.14 -3.12 -8.33
N LEU A 88 2.60 -4.08 -9.13
CA LEU A 88 3.76 -4.91 -8.80
C LEU A 88 4.98 -4.24 -9.41
N CYS A 89 5.86 -3.74 -8.54
CA CYS A 89 7.04 -2.99 -8.93
C CYS A 89 8.21 -3.92 -9.24
N ASP A 90 9.02 -3.53 -10.21
CA ASP A 90 10.33 -4.13 -10.49
C ASP A 90 11.48 -3.27 -9.92
N GLU A 91 12.71 -3.72 -10.12
CA GLU A 91 13.91 -3.05 -9.60
C GLU A 91 14.07 -1.59 -10.09
N PRO A 92 13.82 -1.24 -11.36
CA PRO A 92 13.88 0.15 -11.84
C PRO A 92 12.95 1.11 -11.09
N MET A 93 11.87 0.62 -10.49
CA MET A 93 10.90 1.43 -9.76
C MET A 93 11.22 1.58 -8.27
N ALA A 94 12.29 0.95 -7.76
CA ALA A 94 12.59 0.92 -6.34
C ALA A 94 12.73 2.31 -5.71
N ASP A 95 13.37 3.27 -6.39
CA ASP A 95 13.55 4.63 -5.89
C ASP A 95 12.20 5.37 -5.76
N TRP A 96 11.31 5.22 -6.72
CA TRP A 96 9.96 5.80 -6.66
C TRP A 96 9.13 5.18 -5.55
N MET A 97 9.19 3.87 -5.43
CA MET A 97 8.49 3.15 -4.36
C MET A 97 8.93 3.63 -2.97
N VAL A 98 10.25 3.82 -2.78
CA VAL A 98 10.80 4.37 -1.52
C VAL A 98 10.38 5.82 -1.31
N ALA A 99 10.34 6.63 -2.38
CA ALA A 99 9.87 8.01 -2.30
C ALA A 99 8.40 8.10 -1.88
N CYS A 100 7.54 7.23 -2.41
CA CYS A 100 6.13 7.10 -2.03
C CYS A 100 5.90 6.53 -0.62
N ALA A 101 6.92 5.95 0.03
CA ALA A 101 6.82 5.48 1.42
C ALA A 101 6.92 6.59 2.47
N ARG A 102 7.25 7.82 2.07
CA ARG A 102 7.40 8.95 2.99
C ARG A 102 6.05 9.39 3.53
N SER A 103 6.02 9.71 4.83
CA SER A 103 4.82 10.29 5.43
C SER A 103 4.64 11.73 4.95
N LEU A 104 3.57 11.98 4.21
CA LEU A 104 3.16 13.31 3.77
C LEU A 104 1.96 13.80 4.58
N PRO A 105 1.72 15.12 4.62
CA PRO A 105 0.47 15.64 5.15
C PRO A 105 -0.74 15.08 4.38
N PRO A 106 -1.91 14.95 5.02
CA PRO A 106 -3.13 14.49 4.35
C PRO A 106 -3.44 15.30 3.09
N GLY A 107 -3.85 14.62 2.01
CA GLY A 107 -4.22 15.26 0.75
C GLY A 107 -3.05 15.79 -0.09
N VAL A 108 -1.82 15.42 0.26
CA VAL A 108 -0.65 15.71 -0.58
C VAL A 108 -0.34 14.49 -1.45
N SER A 109 -0.39 14.67 -2.78
CA SER A 109 -0.16 13.61 -3.75
C SER A 109 1.31 13.23 -3.87
N GLU A 110 1.65 11.97 -3.61
CA GLU A 110 2.97 11.41 -3.92
C GLU A 110 3.22 11.40 -5.43
N VAL A 111 2.19 11.12 -6.22
CA VAL A 111 2.25 11.08 -7.68
C VAL A 111 2.69 12.43 -8.26
N ASP A 112 2.06 13.51 -7.80
CA ASP A 112 2.41 14.87 -8.25
C ASP A 112 3.79 15.30 -7.78
N ARG A 113 4.09 15.01 -6.51
CA ARG A 113 5.37 15.37 -5.90
C ARG A 113 6.54 14.68 -6.58
N GLU A 114 6.45 13.40 -6.84
CA GLU A 114 7.50 12.61 -7.48
C GLU A 114 7.39 12.64 -9.01
N ARG A 115 6.40 13.37 -9.57
CA ARG A 115 6.14 13.53 -11.01
C ARG A 115 5.99 12.20 -11.74
N LEU A 116 5.28 11.26 -11.11
CA LEU A 116 5.04 9.96 -11.69
C LEU A 116 4.02 10.08 -12.83
N ALA A 117 4.38 9.50 -13.97
CA ALA A 117 3.46 9.47 -15.10
C ALA A 117 2.34 8.44 -14.86
N THR A 118 1.11 8.85 -15.19
CA THR A 118 -0.07 8.01 -15.02
C THR A 118 -0.91 7.98 -16.30
N HIS A 119 -1.71 6.93 -16.45
CA HIS A 119 -2.80 6.87 -17.42
C HIS A 119 -4.09 6.35 -16.76
N PRO A 120 -5.26 6.64 -17.34
CA PRO A 120 -6.54 6.17 -16.79
C PRO A 120 -6.59 4.65 -16.72
N ALA A 121 -7.16 4.11 -15.64
CA ALA A 121 -7.58 2.73 -15.54
C ALA A 121 -8.88 2.50 -16.33
N GLU A 122 -9.20 1.23 -16.64
CA GLU A 122 -10.40 0.87 -17.40
C GLU A 122 -11.64 0.67 -16.52
N ARG A 123 -11.46 0.18 -15.31
CA ARG A 123 -12.53 -0.30 -14.42
C ARG A 123 -12.70 0.48 -13.15
N VAL A 124 -11.67 1.23 -12.72
CA VAL A 124 -11.63 1.97 -11.46
C VAL A 124 -11.17 3.41 -11.70
N ARG A 125 -11.44 4.31 -10.75
CA ARG A 125 -11.06 5.72 -10.87
C ARG A 125 -9.58 6.02 -10.61
N PRO A 126 -8.92 5.36 -9.64
CA PRO A 126 -7.50 5.55 -9.43
C PRO A 126 -6.70 5.21 -10.68
N PRO A 127 -5.68 6.01 -11.07
CA PRO A 127 -4.93 5.79 -12.29
C PRO A 127 -3.88 4.69 -12.14
N ILE A 128 -3.44 4.19 -13.29
CA ILE A 128 -2.30 3.28 -13.43
C ILE A 128 -1.01 4.11 -13.56
N LEU A 129 0.06 3.70 -12.86
CA LEU A 129 1.42 4.23 -13.03
C LEU A 129 2.04 3.63 -14.31
N VAL A 130 2.53 4.51 -15.21
CA VAL A 130 2.93 4.12 -16.57
C VAL A 130 4.04 3.07 -16.62
N ASP A 131 5.04 3.19 -15.74
CA ASP A 131 6.24 2.35 -15.80
C ASP A 131 6.12 1.04 -14.98
N CYS A 132 4.95 0.77 -14.39
CA CYS A 132 4.72 -0.48 -13.67
C CYS A 132 4.44 -1.64 -14.62
N PRO A 133 5.17 -2.76 -14.49
CA PRO A 133 4.99 -3.91 -15.40
C PRO A 133 3.64 -4.63 -15.23
N VAL A 134 3.03 -4.53 -14.04
CA VAL A 134 1.74 -5.15 -13.73
C VAL A 134 0.88 -4.19 -12.91
N ALA A 135 -0.37 -4.02 -13.33
CA ALA A 135 -1.39 -3.27 -12.60
C ALA A 135 -2.65 -4.13 -12.42
N LEU A 136 -3.16 -4.19 -11.20
CA LEU A 136 -4.37 -4.90 -10.82
C LEU A 136 -5.42 -3.88 -10.40
N GLU A 137 -6.49 -3.74 -11.18
CA GLU A 137 -7.62 -2.88 -10.86
C GLU A 137 -8.54 -3.59 -9.87
N CYS A 138 -8.73 -3.02 -8.69
CA CYS A 138 -9.38 -3.67 -7.53
C CYS A 138 -10.59 -2.86 -7.03
N ARG A 139 -11.62 -3.61 -6.61
CA ARG A 139 -12.81 -3.12 -5.90
C ARG A 139 -13.12 -3.94 -4.67
#